data_8e1d242258149a207bd864e30982a4ce
#
_entry.id   8e1d242258149a207bd864e30982a4ce
#
_cell.length_a   1.000
_cell.length_b   1.000
_cell.length_c   1.000
_cell.angle_alpha   90.00
_cell.angle_beta   90.00
_cell.angle_gamma   90.00
#
_symmetry.space_group_name_H-M   'P 1'
#
loop_
_entity.id
_entity.type
_entity.pdbx_description
1 polymer ?
#
loop_
_entity_poly.entity_id
_entity_poly.type
_entity_poly.pdbx_seq_one_letter_code
_entity_poly.pdbx_strand_id
1 'polypeptide(L)'
;MNVLAPVRRDRVIAELPACFRKEAALHARPAFHPTVAGACQQQRTGTVGFKISKIIVVGDLSVGKTCLINRFCKDTFDKNYKATIGVDFEMERFEVLGVPFSLQLWDTAGQERFKCIASTYYRGAQAIVIVFDVNDVGSLEHTRQWLADALKENDPSNVILFLVGSKKDLSTPAQYSLMEKDALKVAQEMQAEYWAVSSLTGENVRDFFFRVAALTFESSVLAELERGSGARSIGDTVRISSKESDLYLSTPRKKPKCCQ
;
A
#
# COMPACT_ATOMS: atom_id res chain seq x y z
N MET A 1 26.98 -8.54 -2.86
CA MET A 1 26.12 -7.96 -1.81
C MET A 1 25.42 -6.76 -2.42
N ASN A 2 24.13 -6.84 -2.71
CA ASN A 2 23.35 -5.67 -3.14
C ASN A 2 23.19 -4.77 -1.91
N VAL A 3 24.02 -3.75 -1.79
CA VAL A 3 23.86 -2.71 -0.77
C VAL A 3 22.62 -1.90 -1.18
N LEU A 4 21.53 -2.12 -0.47
CA LEU A 4 20.33 -1.33 -0.64
C LEU A 4 20.66 0.15 -0.37
N ALA A 5 20.19 1.07 -1.23
CA ALA A 5 20.41 2.50 -1.02
C ALA A 5 19.92 2.91 0.39
N PRO A 6 20.60 3.81 1.09
CA PRO A 6 20.22 4.22 2.43
C PRO A 6 18.84 4.86 2.46
N VAL A 7 18.14 4.70 3.59
CA VAL A 7 16.86 5.40 3.83
C VAL A 7 17.14 6.91 3.87
N ARG A 8 16.32 7.70 3.18
CA ARG A 8 16.40 9.16 3.23
C ARG A 8 16.09 9.64 4.65
N ARG A 9 16.83 10.64 5.14
CA ARG A 9 16.65 11.18 6.51
C ARG A 9 15.23 11.65 6.81
N ASP A 10 14.50 12.08 5.79
CA ASP A 10 13.13 12.56 5.86
C ASP A 10 12.08 11.43 5.78
N ARG A 11 12.49 10.15 5.79
CA ARG A 11 11.62 8.96 5.71
C ARG A 11 11.67 8.11 7.00
N VAL A 12 11.91 8.73 8.14
CA VAL A 12 11.91 8.05 9.45
C VAL A 12 10.58 8.30 10.16
N ILE A 13 9.95 7.23 10.65
CA ILE A 13 8.68 7.24 11.39
C ILE A 13 8.93 6.64 12.76
N ALA A 14 9.05 7.48 13.77
CA ALA A 14 9.23 7.08 15.17
C ALA A 14 7.91 7.00 15.95
N GLU A 15 6.91 7.78 15.53
CA GLU A 15 5.59 7.87 16.15
C GLU A 15 4.50 7.64 15.11
N LEU A 16 3.32 7.19 15.54
CA LEU A 16 2.20 6.96 14.64
C LEU A 16 1.70 8.32 14.10
N PRO A 17 1.78 8.59 12.78
CA PRO A 17 1.28 9.82 12.21
C PRO A 17 -0.22 10.00 12.48
N ALA A 18 -0.67 11.23 12.75
CA ALA A 18 -2.06 11.54 13.03
C ALA A 18 -2.97 11.24 11.82
N CYS A 19 -4.22 10.88 12.06
CA CYS A 19 -5.25 10.81 11.04
C CYS A 19 -5.69 12.24 10.62
N PHE A 20 -6.18 12.38 9.40
CA PHE A 20 -6.64 13.67 8.88
C PHE A 20 -7.97 14.10 9.52
N ARG A 21 -8.94 13.19 9.60
CA ARG A 21 -10.25 13.41 10.23
C ARG A 21 -10.59 12.23 11.15
N LYS A 22 -10.91 12.51 12.40
CA LYS A 22 -11.26 11.47 13.38
C LYS A 22 -12.57 10.75 13.04
N GLU A 23 -13.48 11.43 12.37
CA GLU A 23 -14.79 10.93 11.94
C GLU A 23 -14.68 9.83 10.89
N ALA A 24 -13.60 9.83 10.12
CA ALA A 24 -13.32 8.82 9.10
C ALA A 24 -11.85 8.41 9.21
N ALA A 25 -11.47 7.87 10.36
CA ALA A 25 -10.15 7.32 10.64
C ALA A 25 -10.25 5.84 10.99
N LEU A 26 -9.36 5.04 10.44
CA LEU A 26 -9.25 3.61 10.78
C LEU A 26 -8.82 3.42 12.24
N HIS A 27 -7.89 4.26 12.68
CA HIS A 27 -7.38 4.25 14.05
C HIS A 27 -7.15 5.70 14.52
N ALA A 28 -7.94 6.14 15.48
CA ALA A 28 -7.79 7.48 16.09
C ALA A 28 -6.76 7.51 17.25
N ARG A 29 -6.08 6.40 17.53
CA ARG A 29 -5.08 6.33 18.61
C ARG A 29 -3.83 7.16 18.27
N PRO A 30 -3.15 7.75 19.29
CA PRO A 30 -1.99 8.61 19.08
C PRO A 30 -0.66 7.85 18.91
N ALA A 31 -0.62 6.52 19.12
CA ALA A 31 0.60 5.74 19.11
C ALA A 31 0.42 4.39 18.42
N PHE A 32 1.52 3.78 18.00
CA PHE A 32 1.55 2.40 17.52
C PHE A 32 1.01 1.42 18.57
N HIS A 33 0.53 0.27 18.10
CA HIS A 33 0.08 -0.80 19.00
C HIS A 33 1.24 -1.23 19.93
N PRO A 34 1.01 -1.37 21.24
CA PRO A 34 2.09 -1.69 22.21
C PRO A 34 2.89 -2.96 21.83
N THR A 35 2.19 -3.97 21.33
CA THR A 35 2.81 -5.23 20.85
C THR A 35 3.78 -4.98 19.71
N VAL A 36 3.45 -4.09 18.75
CA VAL A 36 4.32 -3.74 17.62
C VAL A 36 5.54 -2.97 18.11
N ALA A 37 5.32 -1.96 18.95
CA ALA A 37 6.43 -1.18 19.52
C ALA A 37 7.38 -2.07 20.33
N GLY A 38 6.86 -2.98 21.17
CA GLY A 38 7.65 -3.94 21.93
C GLY A 38 8.43 -4.92 21.03
N ALA A 39 7.80 -5.47 19.99
CA ALA A 39 8.46 -6.36 19.04
C ALA A 39 9.60 -5.65 18.30
N CYS A 40 9.39 -4.41 17.84
CA CYS A 40 10.44 -3.63 17.18
C CYS A 40 11.63 -3.31 18.08
N GLN A 41 11.40 -3.06 19.38
CA GLN A 41 12.49 -2.85 20.34
C GLN A 41 13.31 -4.12 20.59
N GLN A 42 12.67 -5.29 20.68
CA GLN A 42 13.35 -6.58 20.86
C GLN A 42 14.16 -7.00 19.63
N GLN A 43 13.71 -6.61 18.42
CA GLN A 43 14.37 -6.96 17.17
C GLN A 43 15.66 -6.17 16.89
N ARG A 44 16.00 -5.15 17.66
CA ARG A 44 17.30 -4.43 17.55
C ARG A 44 18.52 -5.34 17.74
N THR A 45 18.32 -6.55 18.26
CA THR A 45 19.37 -7.56 18.51
C THR A 45 19.36 -8.73 17.53
N GLY A 46 18.45 -8.77 16.55
CA GLY A 46 18.29 -9.90 15.62
C GLY A 46 18.12 -9.47 14.16
N THR A 47 18.27 -10.40 13.23
CA THR A 47 18.04 -10.22 11.80
C THR A 47 16.55 -9.93 11.52
N VAL A 48 16.20 -8.68 11.36
CA VAL A 48 14.84 -8.29 10.90
C VAL A 48 14.79 -8.46 9.40
N GLY A 49 13.86 -9.29 8.92
CA GLY A 49 13.57 -9.40 7.50
C GLY A 49 13.09 -8.06 6.93
N PHE A 50 13.55 -7.72 5.72
CA PHE A 50 13.10 -6.56 4.98
C PHE A 50 11.59 -6.67 4.71
N LYS A 51 10.81 -5.67 5.13
CA LYS A 51 9.36 -5.65 4.98
C LYS A 51 8.96 -4.74 3.83
N ILE A 52 8.05 -5.24 2.99
CA ILE A 52 7.52 -4.52 1.83
C ILE A 52 6.00 -4.55 1.91
N SER A 53 5.35 -3.41 1.66
CA SER A 53 3.91 -3.32 1.48
C SER A 53 3.57 -2.82 0.09
N LYS A 54 2.67 -3.52 -0.56
CA LYS A 54 2.11 -3.16 -1.86
C LYS A 54 0.89 -2.28 -1.67
N ILE A 55 0.92 -1.10 -2.28
CA ILE A 55 -0.14 -0.11 -2.25
C ILE A 55 -0.63 0.09 -3.67
N ILE A 56 -1.90 -0.15 -3.93
CA ILE A 56 -2.50 0.15 -5.24
C ILE A 56 -3.25 1.48 -5.17
N VAL A 57 -3.06 2.31 -6.20
CA VAL A 57 -3.70 3.62 -6.32
C VAL A 57 -4.66 3.59 -7.50
N VAL A 58 -5.95 3.69 -7.20
CA VAL A 58 -7.05 3.56 -8.17
C VAL A 58 -7.92 4.82 -8.17
N GLY A 59 -8.76 4.99 -9.18
CA GLY A 59 -9.64 6.14 -9.35
C GLY A 59 -9.74 6.55 -10.81
N ASP A 60 -10.64 7.47 -11.10
CA ASP A 60 -10.96 7.92 -12.45
C ASP A 60 -9.76 8.52 -13.21
N LEU A 61 -9.96 8.70 -14.50
CA LEU A 61 -9.02 9.41 -15.35
C LEU A 61 -8.85 10.86 -14.86
N SER A 62 -7.61 11.35 -14.89
CA SER A 62 -7.28 12.74 -14.53
C SER A 62 -7.56 13.18 -13.09
N VAL A 63 -7.97 12.31 -12.17
CA VAL A 63 -8.14 12.68 -10.74
C VAL A 63 -6.81 12.98 -10.03
N GLY A 64 -5.66 12.69 -10.62
CA GLY A 64 -4.35 13.09 -10.08
C GLY A 64 -3.57 11.99 -9.37
N LYS A 65 -3.83 10.70 -9.62
CA LYS A 65 -3.10 9.56 -9.02
C LYS A 65 -1.60 9.66 -9.23
N THR A 66 -1.18 9.76 -10.48
CA THR A 66 0.23 9.91 -10.88
C THR A 66 0.88 11.16 -10.28
N CYS A 67 0.15 12.29 -10.26
CA CYS A 67 0.65 13.52 -9.66
C CYS A 67 0.86 13.38 -8.15
N LEU A 68 -0.03 12.66 -7.46
CA LEU A 68 0.08 12.39 -6.03
C LEU A 68 1.34 11.57 -5.72
N ILE A 69 1.57 10.49 -6.47
CA ILE A 69 2.74 9.63 -6.31
C ILE A 69 4.03 10.40 -6.64
N ASN A 70 4.07 11.12 -7.77
CA ASN A 70 5.25 11.90 -8.17
C ASN A 70 5.57 13.03 -7.19
N ARG A 71 4.55 13.71 -6.65
CA ARG A 71 4.76 14.72 -5.60
C ARG A 71 5.42 14.10 -4.37
N PHE A 72 4.99 12.92 -3.96
CA PHE A 72 5.56 12.24 -2.80
C PHE A 72 6.98 11.70 -3.05
N CYS A 73 7.18 10.96 -4.15
CA CYS A 73 8.44 10.26 -4.43
C CYS A 73 9.54 11.20 -4.96
N LYS A 74 9.16 12.15 -5.83
CA LYS A 74 10.10 12.98 -6.59
C LYS A 74 10.05 14.47 -6.24
N ASP A 75 9.08 14.87 -5.41
CA ASP A 75 8.76 16.27 -5.11
C ASP A 75 8.53 17.12 -6.37
N THR A 76 7.89 16.53 -7.39
CA THR A 76 7.63 17.17 -8.68
C THR A 76 6.14 17.23 -8.96
N PHE A 77 5.73 18.24 -9.73
CA PHE A 77 4.40 18.39 -10.29
C PHE A 77 4.50 18.78 -11.76
N ASP A 78 4.01 17.92 -12.65
CA ASP A 78 3.93 18.20 -14.07
C ASP A 78 2.50 18.65 -14.42
N LYS A 79 2.38 19.86 -14.98
CA LYS A 79 1.10 20.42 -15.45
C LYS A 79 0.64 19.78 -16.77
N ASN A 80 1.57 19.17 -17.52
CA ASN A 80 1.24 18.51 -18.78
C ASN A 80 0.65 17.14 -18.49
N TYR A 81 -0.66 17.05 -18.62
CA TYR A 81 -1.35 15.78 -18.40
C TYR A 81 -0.93 14.75 -19.44
N LYS A 82 -0.49 13.60 -18.93
CA LYS A 82 -0.25 12.38 -19.72
C LYS A 82 -1.02 11.24 -19.08
N ALA A 83 -1.87 10.58 -19.87
CA ALA A 83 -2.59 9.43 -19.36
C ALA A 83 -1.63 8.27 -19.07
N THR A 84 -1.73 7.68 -17.89
CA THR A 84 -1.02 6.43 -17.57
C THR A 84 -1.55 5.31 -18.42
N ILE A 85 -0.65 4.61 -19.14
CA ILE A 85 -0.98 3.44 -19.95
C ILE A 85 -0.56 2.19 -19.18
N GLY A 86 -1.52 1.37 -18.76
CA GLY A 86 -1.25 0.19 -17.95
C GLY A 86 -1.02 0.52 -16.47
N VAL A 87 0.11 0.13 -15.94
CA VAL A 87 0.48 0.33 -14.53
C VAL A 87 1.93 0.81 -14.47
N ASP A 88 2.18 1.86 -13.68
CA ASP A 88 3.52 2.33 -13.34
C ASP A 88 3.83 2.01 -11.87
N PHE A 89 5.11 2.04 -11.51
CA PHE A 89 5.57 1.51 -10.23
C PHE A 89 6.67 2.40 -9.64
N GLU A 90 6.46 2.82 -8.39
CA GLU A 90 7.44 3.56 -7.61
C GLU A 90 7.69 2.85 -6.27
N MET A 91 8.90 2.96 -5.75
CA MET A 91 9.27 2.39 -4.45
C MET A 91 9.90 3.45 -3.55
N GLU A 92 9.30 3.64 -2.38
CA GLU A 92 9.84 4.50 -1.34
C GLU A 92 10.26 3.71 -0.11
N ARG A 93 11.42 4.08 0.45
CA ARG A 93 12.00 3.43 1.62
C ARG A 93 11.81 4.26 2.87
N PHE A 94 11.44 3.57 3.94
CA PHE A 94 11.24 4.12 5.27
C PHE A 94 12.07 3.38 6.30
N GLU A 95 12.24 4.02 7.44
CA GLU A 95 12.57 3.39 8.70
C GLU A 95 11.39 3.63 9.67
N VAL A 96 10.72 2.57 10.09
CA VAL A 96 9.55 2.64 11.00
C VAL A 96 9.93 1.96 12.30
N LEU A 97 9.93 2.70 13.42
CA LEU A 97 10.38 2.21 14.74
C LEU A 97 11.77 1.57 14.70
N GLY A 98 12.67 2.09 13.86
CA GLY A 98 14.02 1.56 13.66
C GLY A 98 14.10 0.33 12.76
N VAL A 99 13.00 -0.08 12.12
CA VAL A 99 12.94 -1.23 11.20
C VAL A 99 12.88 -0.76 9.75
N PRO A 100 13.76 -1.25 8.85
CA PRO A 100 13.69 -0.95 7.42
C PRO A 100 12.37 -1.44 6.81
N PHE A 101 11.72 -0.56 6.05
CA PHE A 101 10.42 -0.82 5.43
C PHE A 101 10.33 -0.17 4.06
N SER A 102 9.59 -0.76 3.12
CA SER A 102 9.36 -0.17 1.80
C SER A 102 7.90 -0.18 1.42
N LEU A 103 7.45 0.93 0.82
CA LEU A 103 6.20 1.01 0.10
C LEU A 103 6.43 0.79 -1.38
N GLN A 104 5.68 -0.13 -1.98
CA GLN A 104 5.53 -0.27 -3.41
C GLN A 104 4.24 0.42 -3.84
N LEU A 105 4.37 1.55 -4.53
CA LEU A 105 3.26 2.35 -5.03
C LEU A 105 2.95 1.96 -6.47
N TRP A 106 1.77 1.38 -6.70
CA TRP A 106 1.32 0.94 -8.02
C TRP A 106 0.32 1.95 -8.57
N ASP A 107 0.80 2.81 -9.50
CA ASP A 107 -0.03 3.78 -10.21
C ASP A 107 -0.80 3.08 -11.32
N THR A 108 -2.12 3.13 -11.29
CA THR A 108 -2.96 2.44 -12.27
C THR A 108 -3.62 3.41 -13.24
N ALA A 109 -3.82 2.96 -14.48
CA ALA A 109 -4.58 3.72 -15.47
C ALA A 109 -6.02 3.96 -14.97
N GLY A 110 -6.48 5.20 -15.08
CA GLY A 110 -7.84 5.59 -14.70
C GLY A 110 -8.90 5.36 -15.79
N GLN A 111 -8.54 4.75 -16.93
CA GLN A 111 -9.47 4.47 -18.00
C GLN A 111 -10.11 3.08 -17.82
N GLU A 112 -11.43 3.03 -17.93
CA GLU A 112 -12.23 1.80 -17.85
C GLU A 112 -11.80 0.72 -18.87
N ARG A 113 -11.27 1.13 -20.02
CA ARG A 113 -10.78 0.21 -21.08
C ARG A 113 -9.58 -0.63 -20.64
N PHE A 114 -8.83 -0.19 -19.64
CA PHE A 114 -7.65 -0.88 -19.13
C PHE A 114 -7.91 -1.61 -17.80
N LYS A 115 -9.16 -1.59 -17.28
CA LYS A 115 -9.52 -2.26 -16.01
C LYS A 115 -9.20 -3.75 -16.01
N CYS A 116 -9.41 -4.45 -17.12
CA CYS A 116 -9.13 -5.89 -17.21
C CYS A 116 -7.63 -6.22 -17.08
N ILE A 117 -6.75 -5.31 -17.51
CA ILE A 117 -5.31 -5.46 -17.35
C ILE A 117 -4.91 -5.01 -15.92
N ALA A 118 -5.50 -3.93 -15.42
CA ALA A 118 -5.19 -3.38 -14.11
C ALA A 118 -5.58 -4.33 -12.98
N SER A 119 -6.68 -5.08 -13.08
CA SER A 119 -7.14 -6.02 -12.06
C SER A 119 -6.11 -7.09 -11.71
N THR A 120 -5.33 -7.56 -12.68
CA THR A 120 -4.24 -8.53 -12.45
C THR A 120 -3.19 -7.99 -11.47
N TYR A 121 -3.04 -6.67 -11.38
CA TYR A 121 -2.08 -6.02 -10.48
C TYR A 121 -2.65 -5.72 -9.10
N TYR A 122 -3.96 -5.87 -8.88
CA TYR A 122 -4.60 -5.55 -7.59
C TYR A 122 -4.29 -6.59 -6.51
N ARG A 123 -4.06 -7.82 -6.89
CA ARG A 123 -3.85 -8.95 -5.98
C ARG A 123 -2.69 -8.73 -5.02
N GLY A 124 -2.95 -9.03 -3.73
CA GLY A 124 -1.94 -8.97 -2.68
C GLY A 124 -1.61 -7.56 -2.20
N ALA A 125 -2.50 -6.59 -2.40
CA ALA A 125 -2.35 -5.25 -1.85
C ALA A 125 -2.55 -5.28 -0.32
N GLN A 126 -1.66 -4.59 0.41
CA GLN A 126 -1.82 -4.30 1.82
C GLN A 126 -2.67 -3.05 2.05
N ALA A 127 -2.68 -2.12 1.09
CA ALA A 127 -3.62 -1.00 1.12
C ALA A 127 -4.11 -0.65 -0.30
N ILE A 128 -5.33 -0.12 -0.35
CA ILE A 128 -5.97 0.44 -1.54
C ILE A 128 -6.20 1.92 -1.28
N VAL A 129 -5.66 2.76 -2.17
CA VAL A 129 -5.83 4.20 -2.16
C VAL A 129 -6.76 4.57 -3.31
N ILE A 130 -7.99 5.02 -2.97
CA ILE A 130 -9.01 5.40 -3.94
C ILE A 130 -8.97 6.92 -4.05
N VAL A 131 -8.59 7.43 -5.22
CA VAL A 131 -8.43 8.87 -5.45
C VAL A 131 -9.61 9.42 -6.24
N PHE A 132 -10.17 10.51 -5.77
CA PHE A 132 -11.18 11.31 -6.48
C PHE A 132 -10.76 12.79 -6.54
N ASP A 133 -11.38 13.58 -7.41
CA ASP A 133 -11.18 15.03 -7.50
C ASP A 133 -12.22 15.75 -6.64
N VAL A 134 -11.78 16.56 -5.67
CA VAL A 134 -12.70 17.29 -4.78
C VAL A 134 -13.58 18.32 -5.53
N ASN A 135 -13.28 18.58 -6.79
CA ASN A 135 -14.06 19.48 -7.65
C ASN A 135 -15.01 18.72 -8.59
N ASP A 136 -15.03 17.37 -8.52
CA ASP A 136 -15.85 16.52 -9.39
C ASP A 136 -16.64 15.49 -8.55
N VAL A 137 -17.93 15.75 -8.36
CA VAL A 137 -18.86 14.87 -7.63
C VAL A 137 -18.96 13.50 -8.28
N GLY A 138 -18.93 13.43 -9.60
CA GLY A 138 -19.00 12.17 -10.33
C GLY A 138 -17.81 11.26 -9.98
N SER A 139 -16.62 11.82 -9.84
CA SER A 139 -15.44 11.04 -9.44
C SER A 139 -15.56 10.48 -8.01
N LEU A 140 -16.25 11.19 -7.09
CA LEU A 140 -16.56 10.67 -5.75
C LEU A 140 -17.57 9.50 -5.81
N GLU A 141 -18.60 9.61 -6.63
CA GLU A 141 -19.61 8.55 -6.80
C GLU A 141 -18.98 7.26 -7.37
N HIS A 142 -18.06 7.40 -8.32
CA HIS A 142 -17.36 6.27 -8.94
C HIS A 142 -16.40 5.53 -7.98
N THR A 143 -16.03 6.14 -6.85
CA THR A 143 -15.12 5.50 -5.87
C THR A 143 -15.63 4.16 -5.34
N ARG A 144 -16.96 4.01 -5.22
CA ARG A 144 -17.59 2.73 -4.80
C ARG A 144 -17.32 1.61 -5.80
N GLN A 145 -17.37 1.94 -7.10
CA GLN A 145 -17.09 0.96 -8.15
C GLN A 145 -15.60 0.58 -8.17
N TRP A 146 -14.70 1.57 -7.99
CA TRP A 146 -13.27 1.31 -7.88
C TRP A 146 -12.94 0.40 -6.71
N LEU A 147 -13.56 0.64 -5.55
CA LEU A 147 -13.40 -0.25 -4.38
C LEU A 147 -13.90 -1.66 -4.68
N ALA A 148 -15.11 -1.80 -5.24
CA ALA A 148 -15.67 -3.10 -5.56
C ALA A 148 -14.78 -3.89 -6.53
N ASP A 149 -14.21 -3.23 -7.54
CA ASP A 149 -13.30 -3.87 -8.50
C ASP A 149 -11.97 -4.28 -7.85
N ALA A 150 -11.41 -3.47 -6.96
CA ALA A 150 -10.17 -3.77 -6.26
C ALA A 150 -10.32 -4.89 -5.21
N LEU A 151 -11.49 -4.98 -4.56
CA LEU A 151 -11.77 -6.02 -3.56
C LEU A 151 -12.05 -7.40 -4.17
N LYS A 152 -12.34 -7.50 -5.48
CA LYS A 152 -12.46 -8.81 -6.15
C LYS A 152 -11.18 -9.64 -6.08
N GLU A 153 -10.04 -8.97 -6.02
CA GLU A 153 -8.71 -9.58 -6.02
C GLU A 153 -8.03 -9.56 -4.65
N ASN A 154 -8.69 -9.04 -3.61
CA ASN A 154 -8.13 -8.89 -2.28
C ASN A 154 -9.14 -9.30 -1.21
N ASP A 155 -8.64 -9.80 -0.08
CA ASP A 155 -9.46 -10.08 1.10
C ASP A 155 -9.79 -8.77 1.83
N PRO A 156 -11.09 -8.39 1.92
CA PRO A 156 -11.51 -7.17 2.60
C PRO A 156 -11.07 -7.06 4.06
N SER A 157 -10.88 -8.21 4.75
CA SER A 157 -10.47 -8.23 6.15
C SER A 157 -9.00 -7.87 6.38
N ASN A 158 -8.17 -7.97 5.32
CA ASN A 158 -6.72 -7.84 5.41
C ASN A 158 -6.16 -6.60 4.69
N VAL A 159 -7.02 -5.83 4.01
CA VAL A 159 -6.61 -4.67 3.24
C VAL A 159 -7.01 -3.38 3.95
N ILE A 160 -6.10 -2.41 3.98
CA ILE A 160 -6.35 -1.07 4.55
C ILE A 160 -6.86 -0.16 3.44
N LEU A 161 -7.98 0.55 3.71
CA LEU A 161 -8.63 1.39 2.72
C LEU A 161 -8.42 2.87 3.02
N PHE A 162 -8.09 3.65 1.97
CA PHE A 162 -7.98 5.10 2.02
C PHE A 162 -8.80 5.73 0.91
N LEU A 163 -9.58 6.77 1.26
CA LEU A 163 -10.30 7.62 0.33
C LEU A 163 -9.61 8.99 0.28
N VAL A 164 -9.08 9.37 -0.88
CA VAL A 164 -8.25 10.57 -1.02
C VAL A 164 -8.87 11.56 -2.00
N GLY A 165 -9.32 12.70 -1.49
CA GLY A 165 -9.71 13.85 -2.29
C GLY A 165 -8.48 14.64 -2.75
N SER A 166 -8.26 14.67 -4.05
CA SER A 166 -7.16 15.38 -4.69
C SER A 166 -7.57 16.79 -5.15
N LYS A 167 -6.57 17.60 -5.56
CA LYS A 167 -6.75 18.94 -6.13
C LYS A 167 -7.48 19.92 -5.19
N LYS A 168 -7.25 19.79 -3.90
CA LYS A 168 -7.84 20.65 -2.87
C LYS A 168 -7.55 22.14 -3.12
N ASP A 169 -6.43 22.45 -3.73
CA ASP A 169 -6.00 23.80 -4.11
C ASP A 169 -6.92 24.51 -5.13
N LEU A 170 -7.73 23.77 -5.88
CA LEU A 170 -8.66 24.31 -6.85
C LEU A 170 -10.04 24.66 -6.25
N SER A 171 -10.31 24.24 -5.01
CA SER A 171 -11.59 24.48 -4.34
C SER A 171 -11.55 25.74 -3.50
N THR A 172 -12.64 26.49 -3.48
CA THR A 172 -12.88 27.49 -2.44
C THR A 172 -13.19 26.79 -1.10
N PRO A 173 -12.94 27.44 0.06
CA PRO A 173 -13.27 26.84 1.35
C PRO A 173 -14.72 26.38 1.49
N ALA A 174 -15.67 27.12 0.91
CA ALA A 174 -17.10 26.77 0.95
C ALA A 174 -17.41 25.53 0.10
N GLN A 175 -16.88 25.45 -1.11
CA GLN A 175 -17.05 24.29 -2.00
C GLN A 175 -16.43 23.05 -1.39
N TYR A 176 -15.19 23.18 -0.87
CA TYR A 176 -14.50 22.08 -0.22
C TYR A 176 -15.29 21.57 1.00
N SER A 177 -15.84 22.46 1.85
CA SER A 177 -16.61 22.05 3.04
C SER A 177 -17.87 21.24 2.69
N LEU A 178 -18.52 21.51 1.56
CA LEU A 178 -19.66 20.72 1.08
C LEU A 178 -19.21 19.34 0.59
N MET A 179 -18.19 19.31 -0.26
CA MET A 179 -17.63 18.06 -0.79
C MET A 179 -17.08 17.18 0.34
N GLU A 180 -16.40 17.77 1.33
CA GLU A 180 -15.84 17.02 2.46
C GLU A 180 -16.92 16.29 3.25
N LYS A 181 -18.10 16.89 3.47
CA LYS A 181 -19.21 16.23 4.16
C LYS A 181 -19.67 14.96 3.45
N ASP A 182 -19.78 15.01 2.13
CA ASP A 182 -20.18 13.84 1.35
C ASP A 182 -19.05 12.82 1.25
N ALA A 183 -17.81 13.26 1.11
CA ALA A 183 -16.64 12.38 1.13
C ALA A 183 -16.46 11.64 2.47
N LEU A 184 -16.73 12.30 3.60
CA LEU A 184 -16.71 11.66 4.93
C LEU A 184 -17.76 10.56 5.06
N LYS A 185 -19.00 10.77 4.53
CA LYS A 185 -20.02 9.72 4.51
C LYS A 185 -19.57 8.52 3.67
N VAL A 186 -19.03 8.78 2.47
CA VAL A 186 -18.52 7.74 1.59
C VAL A 186 -17.37 6.97 2.24
N ALA A 187 -16.45 7.68 2.90
CA ALA A 187 -15.34 7.04 3.62
C ALA A 187 -15.83 6.14 4.76
N GLN A 188 -16.83 6.59 5.53
CA GLN A 188 -17.45 5.78 6.60
C GLN A 188 -18.16 4.55 6.04
N GLU A 189 -18.94 4.69 4.96
CA GLU A 189 -19.60 3.57 4.28
C GLU A 189 -18.60 2.52 3.80
N MET A 190 -17.45 2.97 3.29
CA MET A 190 -16.36 2.11 2.79
C MET A 190 -15.46 1.56 3.91
N GLN A 191 -15.59 2.04 5.13
CA GLN A 191 -14.63 1.80 6.22
C GLN A 191 -13.20 2.23 5.82
N ALA A 192 -13.07 3.35 5.11
CA ALA A 192 -11.83 3.91 4.64
C ALA A 192 -11.40 5.13 5.46
N GLU A 193 -10.10 5.35 5.60
CA GLU A 193 -9.58 6.58 6.19
C GLU A 193 -9.59 7.71 5.14
N TYR A 194 -10.21 8.84 5.48
CA TYR A 194 -10.33 9.98 4.57
C TYR A 194 -9.13 10.93 4.67
N TRP A 195 -8.68 11.40 3.51
CA TRP A 195 -7.66 12.43 3.35
C TRP A 195 -8.03 13.41 2.23
N ALA A 196 -7.62 14.68 2.37
CA ALA A 196 -7.68 15.68 1.30
C ALA A 196 -6.30 16.28 1.07
N VAL A 197 -5.86 16.28 -0.19
CA VAL A 197 -4.47 16.60 -0.57
C VAL A 197 -4.43 17.53 -1.77
N SER A 198 -3.29 18.23 -1.92
CA SER A 198 -2.93 18.93 -3.15
C SER A 198 -1.56 18.49 -3.64
N SER A 199 -1.50 17.87 -4.80
CA SER A 199 -0.23 17.54 -5.45
C SER A 199 0.50 18.77 -5.97
N LEU A 200 -0.24 19.86 -6.28
CA LEU A 200 0.34 21.12 -6.74
C LEU A 200 1.13 21.80 -5.61
N THR A 201 0.51 21.97 -4.45
CA THR A 201 1.13 22.68 -3.30
C THR A 201 1.95 21.76 -2.40
N GLY A 202 1.71 20.45 -2.46
CA GLY A 202 2.25 19.45 -1.53
C GLY A 202 1.44 19.29 -0.24
N GLU A 203 0.35 20.03 -0.07
CA GLU A 203 -0.48 20.01 1.14
C GLU A 203 -0.95 18.59 1.45
N ASN A 204 -0.69 18.11 2.68
CA ASN A 204 -1.04 16.82 3.24
C ASN A 204 -0.49 15.58 2.48
N VAL A 205 0.28 15.74 1.40
CA VAL A 205 0.79 14.60 0.61
C VAL A 205 1.77 13.76 1.41
N ARG A 206 2.73 14.42 2.09
CA ARG A 206 3.72 13.74 2.92
C ARG A 206 3.04 13.02 4.09
N ASP A 207 2.19 13.71 4.83
CA ASP A 207 1.53 13.18 6.03
C ASP A 207 0.65 11.99 5.69
N PHE A 208 -0.06 12.04 4.56
CA PHE A 208 -0.83 10.94 4.01
C PHE A 208 0.02 9.68 3.79
N PHE A 209 1.11 9.77 3.04
CA PHE A 209 1.93 8.59 2.76
C PHE A 209 2.69 8.08 3.98
N PHE A 210 3.05 8.95 4.92
CA PHE A 210 3.61 8.55 6.21
C PHE A 210 2.58 7.75 7.01
N ARG A 211 1.32 8.17 6.99
CA ARG A 211 0.22 7.43 7.63
C ARG A 211 -0.01 6.08 6.95
N VAL A 212 -0.03 6.02 5.63
CA VAL A 212 -0.11 4.75 4.86
C VAL A 212 1.04 3.81 5.24
N ALA A 213 2.28 4.31 5.27
CA ALA A 213 3.45 3.53 5.65
C ALA A 213 3.34 2.98 7.08
N ALA A 214 2.96 3.82 8.04
CA ALA A 214 2.84 3.42 9.44
C ALA A 214 1.77 2.35 9.65
N LEU A 215 0.57 2.51 9.07
CA LEU A 215 -0.53 1.56 9.24
C LEU A 215 -0.26 0.23 8.55
N THR A 216 0.30 0.24 7.34
CA THR A 216 0.63 -1.00 6.61
C THR A 216 1.81 -1.73 7.25
N PHE A 217 2.80 -1.01 7.79
CA PHE A 217 3.86 -1.59 8.60
C PHE A 217 3.31 -2.28 9.84
N GLU A 218 2.49 -1.58 10.62
CA GLU A 218 1.88 -2.11 11.83
C GLU A 218 1.06 -3.37 11.57
N SER A 219 0.19 -3.35 10.54
CA SER A 219 -0.59 -4.50 10.10
C SER A 219 0.30 -5.70 9.74
N SER A 220 1.40 -5.44 9.01
CA SER A 220 2.35 -6.49 8.63
C SER A 220 3.05 -7.13 9.83
N VAL A 221 3.41 -6.33 10.84
CA VAL A 221 4.03 -6.84 12.07
C VAL A 221 3.04 -7.65 12.90
N LEU A 222 1.81 -7.16 13.07
CA LEU A 222 0.76 -7.89 13.81
C LEU A 222 0.48 -9.25 13.17
N ALA A 223 0.28 -9.30 11.84
CA ALA A 223 0.06 -10.53 11.11
C ALA A 223 1.23 -11.53 11.21
N GLU A 224 2.46 -11.06 11.34
CA GLU A 224 3.63 -11.91 11.56
C GLU A 224 3.68 -12.47 12.98
N LEU A 225 3.37 -11.65 13.98
CA LEU A 225 3.32 -12.07 15.38
C LEU A 225 2.21 -13.11 15.62
N GLU A 226 1.04 -12.96 14.99
CA GLU A 226 -0.04 -13.93 15.04
C GLU A 226 0.37 -15.28 14.43
N ARG A 227 1.03 -15.27 13.28
CA ARG A 227 1.59 -16.48 12.64
C ARG A 227 2.67 -17.13 13.48
N GLY A 228 3.53 -16.33 14.11
CA GLY A 228 4.62 -16.81 14.98
C GLY A 228 4.11 -17.42 16.28
N SER A 229 3.00 -16.94 16.85
CA SER A 229 2.37 -17.52 18.05
C SER A 229 1.65 -18.84 17.78
N GLY A 230 1.17 -19.06 16.55
CA GLY A 230 0.58 -20.33 16.11
C GLY A 230 1.62 -21.42 15.80
N ALA A 231 2.88 -21.07 15.56
CA ALA A 231 3.96 -22.01 15.19
C ALA A 231 4.65 -22.69 16.39
N ARG A 232 4.15 -22.56 17.61
CA ARG A 232 4.70 -23.24 18.80
C ARG A 232 4.36 -24.74 18.90
N SER A 233 3.90 -25.39 17.85
CA SER A 233 3.57 -26.83 17.83
C SER A 233 4.18 -27.58 16.63
N ILE A 234 5.35 -27.18 16.15
CA ILE A 234 6.13 -28.04 15.25
C ILE A 234 7.55 -28.15 15.82
N GLY A 235 7.64 -29.00 16.84
CA GLY A 235 8.90 -29.51 17.34
C GLY A 235 9.34 -30.75 16.58
N ASP A 236 9.54 -30.66 15.27
CA ASP A 236 10.30 -31.65 14.51
C ASP A 236 11.19 -30.94 13.49
N THR A 237 12.43 -30.70 13.95
CA THR A 237 13.53 -30.44 13.05
C THR A 237 13.72 -31.69 12.20
N VAL A 238 13.28 -31.65 10.94
CA VAL A 238 13.68 -32.66 9.96
C VAL A 238 15.19 -32.53 9.77
N ARG A 239 15.97 -33.41 10.45
CA ARG A 239 17.36 -33.59 10.14
C ARG A 239 17.42 -34.24 8.75
N ILE A 240 17.75 -33.45 7.74
CA ILE A 240 18.16 -34.00 6.44
C ILE A 240 19.49 -34.68 6.68
N SER A 241 19.43 -36.01 6.85
CA SER A 241 20.67 -36.82 6.90
C SER A 241 21.21 -36.93 5.47
N SER A 242 22.49 -36.68 5.29
CA SER A 242 23.19 -36.70 4.01
C SER A 242 23.35 -38.10 3.38
N LYS A 243 22.48 -39.07 3.72
CA LYS A 243 22.53 -40.43 3.20
C LYS A 243 21.58 -40.76 2.04
N GLU A 244 20.78 -39.78 1.57
CA GLU A 244 19.84 -40.01 0.45
C GLU A 244 20.30 -39.42 -0.91
N SER A 245 21.53 -39.00 -1.06
CA SER A 245 22.08 -38.49 -2.33
C SER A 245 22.43 -39.54 -3.38
N ASP A 246 22.38 -40.85 -3.05
CA ASP A 246 22.81 -41.89 -3.99
C ASP A 246 21.67 -42.57 -4.78
N LEU A 247 20.40 -42.18 -4.58
CA LEU A 247 19.25 -42.85 -5.19
C LEU A 247 18.80 -42.25 -6.53
N TYR A 248 19.41 -41.15 -7.01
CA TYR A 248 19.03 -40.51 -8.25
C TYR A 248 19.94 -40.76 -9.47
N LEU A 249 20.96 -41.62 -9.33
CA LEU A 249 21.95 -41.88 -10.41
C LEU A 249 21.72 -43.14 -11.24
N SER A 250 20.62 -43.88 -11.09
CA SER A 250 20.47 -45.18 -11.74
C SER A 250 19.16 -45.39 -12.53
N THR A 251 18.55 -44.35 -13.13
CA THR A 251 17.49 -44.57 -14.10
C THR A 251 17.91 -44.13 -15.50
N PRO A 252 17.98 -45.06 -16.51
CA PRO A 252 18.34 -44.70 -17.87
C PRO A 252 17.21 -43.92 -18.54
N ARG A 253 17.52 -42.72 -19.09
CA ARG A 253 16.60 -41.90 -19.88
C ARG A 253 16.18 -42.63 -21.15
N LYS A 254 14.91 -42.99 -21.28
CA LYS A 254 14.31 -43.40 -22.57
C LYS A 254 14.21 -42.18 -23.47
N LYS A 255 14.84 -42.27 -24.66
CA LYS A 255 14.72 -41.31 -25.75
C LYS A 255 13.28 -41.29 -26.29
N PRO A 256 12.66 -40.13 -26.56
CA PRO A 256 11.39 -40.10 -27.27
C PRO A 256 11.57 -40.50 -28.71
N LYS A 257 10.71 -41.41 -29.22
CA LYS A 257 10.61 -41.74 -30.65
C LYS A 257 9.90 -40.59 -31.36
N CYS A 258 10.55 -40.00 -32.36
CA CYS A 258 9.91 -39.14 -33.34
C CYS A 258 8.91 -39.97 -34.18
N CYS A 259 7.69 -39.45 -34.31
CA CYS A 259 6.74 -39.94 -35.29
C CYS A 259 7.14 -39.46 -36.71
N GLN A 260 7.17 -40.38 -37.63
CA GLN A 260 7.06 -40.11 -39.06
C GLN A 260 5.65 -39.63 -39.39
#